data_f1d92a289bec1033c0a25a3386be7d87
#
_entry.id   f1d92a289bec1033c0a25a3386be7d87
#
_cell.length_a   1.000
_cell.length_b   1.000
_cell.length_c   1.000
_cell.angle_alpha   90.00
_cell.angle_beta   90.00
_cell.angle_gamma   90.00
#
_symmetry.space_group_name_H-M   'P 1'
#
loop_
_entity.id
_entity.type
_entity.pdbx_description
1 polymer ?
#
loop_
_entity_poly.entity_id
_entity_poly.type
_entity_poly.pdbx_seq_one_letter_code
_entity_poly.pdbx_strand_id
1 'polypeptide(L)' 'MYNIDNIDIQILNLLKMDARTPLDELASQTGLTTSVISERLTNLENSGYIKGYHADID' A
#
# COMPACT_ATOMS: atom_id res chain seq x y z
N MET A 1 -6.31 -16.46 -3.50
CA MET A 1 -5.22 -15.80 -2.77
C MET A 1 -4.58 -14.72 -3.62
N TYR A 2 -4.32 -13.59 -3.03
CA TYR A 2 -3.72 -12.47 -3.74
C TYR A 2 -2.23 -12.68 -3.94
N ASN A 3 -1.77 -12.51 -5.17
CA ASN A 3 -0.36 -12.69 -5.50
C ASN A 3 0.34 -11.33 -5.47
N ILE A 4 1.30 -11.23 -4.58
CA ILE A 4 2.06 -9.99 -4.43
C ILE A 4 3.05 -9.87 -5.60
N ASP A 5 3.23 -8.67 -6.12
CA ASP A 5 4.16 -8.45 -7.22
C ASP A 5 5.13 -7.32 -6.87
N ASN A 6 5.97 -6.93 -7.83
CA ASN A 6 7.01 -5.94 -7.58
C ASN A 6 6.43 -4.60 -7.12
N ILE A 7 5.30 -4.23 -7.67
CA ILE A 7 4.65 -2.97 -7.30
C ILE A 7 4.20 -3.03 -5.85
N ASP A 8 3.61 -4.16 -5.46
CA ASP A 8 3.16 -4.34 -4.09
C ASP A 8 4.33 -4.28 -3.12
N ILE A 9 5.44 -4.90 -3.49
CA ILE A 9 6.64 -4.90 -2.65
C ILE A 9 7.15 -3.47 -2.49
N GLN A 10 7.13 -2.71 -3.57
CA GLN A 10 7.56 -1.32 -3.54
C GLN A 10 6.68 -0.50 -2.59
N ILE A 11 5.36 -0.70 -2.67
CA ILE A 11 4.43 -0.02 -1.80
C ILE A 11 4.69 -0.40 -0.34
N LEU A 12 4.87 -1.68 -0.07
CA LEU A 12 5.12 -2.15 1.28
C LEU A 12 6.40 -1.55 1.85
N ASN A 13 7.44 -1.46 1.03
CA ASN A 13 8.70 -0.88 1.48
C ASN A 13 8.55 0.60 1.80
N LEU A 14 7.80 1.32 0.98
CA LEU A 14 7.57 2.75 1.23
C LEU A 14 6.79 2.95 2.53
N LEU A 15 5.79 2.12 2.77
CA LEU A 15 5.00 2.21 3.99
C LEU A 15 5.81 1.79 5.21
N LYS A 16 6.75 0.89 5.01
CA LYS A 16 7.63 0.46 6.09
C LYS A 16 8.51 1.62 6.55
N MET A 17 8.94 2.44 5.61
CA MET A 17 9.75 3.60 5.94
C MET A 17 8.91 4.70 6.58
N ASP A 18 7.68 4.87 6.11
CA ASP A 18 6.78 5.88 6.65
C ASP A 18 5.35 5.44 6.40
N ALA A 19 4.72 4.93 7.45
CA ALA A 19 3.35 4.41 7.35
C ALA A 19 2.34 5.49 7.02
N ARG A 20 2.73 6.76 7.12
CA ARG A 20 1.83 7.87 6.84
C ARG A 20 1.98 8.41 5.42
N THR A 21 2.74 7.73 4.60
CA THR A 21 2.93 8.18 3.23
C THR A 21 1.57 8.29 2.53
N PRO A 22 1.23 9.47 1.99
CA PRO A 22 -0.06 9.65 1.32
C PRO A 22 -0.11 8.91 -0.01
N LEU A 23 -1.34 8.69 -0.50
CA LEU A 23 -1.52 8.00 -1.77
C LEU A 23 -0.81 8.71 -2.92
N ASP A 24 -0.82 10.04 -2.92
CA ASP A 24 -0.16 10.81 -3.96
C ASP A 24 1.31 10.49 -4.03
N GLU A 25 1.93 10.38 -2.87
CA GLU A 25 3.34 10.07 -2.79
C GLU A 25 3.61 8.66 -3.29
N LEU A 26 2.79 7.70 -2.85
CA LEU A 26 2.94 6.33 -3.30
C LEU A 26 2.79 6.23 -4.81
N ALA A 27 1.81 6.95 -5.36
CA ALA A 27 1.59 6.95 -6.80
C ALA A 27 2.80 7.53 -7.52
N SER A 28 3.32 8.63 -7.01
CA SER A 28 4.48 9.29 -7.61
C SER A 28 5.70 8.39 -7.60
N GLN A 29 5.94 7.73 -6.48
CA GLN A 29 7.11 6.86 -6.33
C GLN A 29 7.04 5.62 -7.22
N THR A 30 5.84 5.13 -7.46
CA THR A 30 5.66 3.91 -8.26
C THR A 30 5.36 4.19 -9.72
N GLY A 31 5.06 5.43 -10.06
CA GLY A 31 4.69 5.79 -11.42
C GLY A 31 3.28 5.38 -11.78
N LEU A 32 2.44 5.16 -10.78
CA LEU A 32 1.06 4.75 -10.99
C LEU A 32 0.10 5.85 -10.56
N THR A 33 -1.19 5.60 -10.76
CA THR A 33 -2.22 6.54 -10.32
C THR A 33 -2.64 6.21 -8.90
N THR A 34 -3.27 7.18 -8.23
CA THR A 34 -3.75 6.95 -6.88
C THR A 34 -4.82 5.88 -6.84
N SER A 35 -5.62 5.78 -7.91
CA SER A 35 -6.65 4.73 -7.99
C SER A 35 -6.03 3.34 -7.93
N VAL A 36 -4.95 3.14 -8.67
CA VAL A 36 -4.27 1.85 -8.68
C VAL A 36 -3.65 1.56 -7.32
N ILE A 37 -3.03 2.59 -6.72
CA ILE A 37 -2.44 2.42 -5.40
C ILE A 37 -3.50 2.05 -4.37
N SER A 38 -4.63 2.73 -4.40
CA SER A 38 -5.72 2.45 -3.47
C SER A 38 -6.20 1.01 -3.60
N GLU A 39 -6.35 0.55 -4.84
CA GLU A 39 -6.78 -0.83 -5.09
C GLU A 39 -5.78 -1.82 -4.53
N ARG A 40 -4.50 -1.56 -4.74
CA ARG A 40 -3.45 -2.45 -4.26
C ARG A 40 -3.40 -2.49 -2.75
N LEU A 41 -3.57 -1.34 -2.12
CA LEU A 41 -3.60 -1.29 -0.66
C LEU A 41 -4.76 -2.10 -0.11
N THR A 42 -5.93 -2.00 -0.74
CA THR A 42 -7.07 -2.78 -0.33
C THR A 42 -6.79 -4.28 -0.44
N ASN A 43 -6.19 -4.69 -1.55
CA ASN A 43 -5.85 -6.09 -1.75
C ASN A 43 -4.83 -6.58 -0.72
N LEU A 44 -3.82 -5.77 -0.45
CA LEU A 44 -2.79 -6.12 0.53
C LEU A 44 -3.39 -6.25 1.92
N GLU A 45 -4.30 -5.35 2.24
CA GLU A 45 -4.96 -5.37 3.54
C GLU A 45 -5.83 -6.61 3.69
N ASN A 46 -6.62 -6.89 2.65
CA ASN A 46 -7.50 -8.06 2.67
C ASN A 46 -6.73 -9.37 2.72
N SER A 47 -5.53 -9.37 2.19
CA SER A 47 -4.69 -10.58 2.16
C SER A 47 -3.83 -10.73 3.41
N GLY A 48 -3.87 -9.75 4.30
CA GLY A 48 -3.13 -9.84 5.54
C GLY A 48 -1.70 -9.34 5.49
N TYR A 49 -1.26 -8.81 4.36
CA TYR A 49 0.09 -8.25 4.26
C TYR A 49 0.22 -6.95 5.01
N ILE A 50 -0.88 -6.21 5.12
CA ILE A 50 -0.93 -4.97 5.88
C ILE A 50 -1.99 -5.12 6.95
N LYS A 51 -1.64 -4.80 8.19
CA LYS A 51 -2.59 -4.88 9.29
C LYS A 51 -2.85 -3.51 9.84
N GLY A 52 -4.11 -3.17 9.91
CA GLY A 52 -4.48 -1.92 10.54
C GLY A 52 -3.85 -0.73 9.85
N TYR A 53 -3.87 -0.77 8.58
CA TYR A 53 -3.26 0.29 7.80
C TYR A 53 -3.74 1.68 8.23
N HIS A 54 -5.00 1.79 8.48
CA HIS A 54 -5.52 3.06 8.93
C HIS A 54 -5.69 3.07 10.42
N ALA A 55 -5.18 2.36 10.98
CA ALA A 55 -5.09 2.40 12.30
C ALA A 55 -5.98 2.73 13.32
N ASP A 56 -6.26 2.92 13.52
CA ASP A 56 -6.82 3.13 14.35
C ASP A 56 -7.00 2.73 15.35
N ILE A 57 -7.04 2.48 15.76
CA ILE A 57 -7.26 2.21 16.53
C ILE A 57 -7.39 1.87 17.49
N ASP A 58 -7.38 1.76 18.00
CA ASP A 58 -7.44 1.54 18.93
C ASP A 58 -7.42 1.37 19.34
#